data_ae5018684efc61f1044886fb05ad7b76
#
_entry.id   ae5018684efc61f1044886fb05ad7b76
#
_cell.length_a   1.000
_cell.length_b   1.000
_cell.length_c   1.000
_cell.angle_alpha   90.00
_cell.angle_beta   90.00
_cell.angle_gamma   90.00
#
_symmetry.space_group_name_H-M   'P 1'
#
loop_
_entity.id
_entity.type
_entity.pdbx_description
1 polymer ?
#
loop_
_entity_poly.entity_id
_entity_poly.type
_entity_poly.pdbx_seq_one_letter_code
_entity_poly.pdbx_strand_id
1 'polypeptide(L)'
;MRTAPTDSDLKRLFVHNRSLPDVRTLAEIERIERDWVVARVAHLEETTPPLASRADWVAALEDLLAKESEGTPAGRYLAEEATIGQMTYVVAEFAPDGLTEAQNFFPAIPRLPLRAQMAVMRVIIDEFGCGNLQQAHSQLYVNLLAELGLPLELDAYLDRTSDETYAFLDVFYWLTQRAPHMEHFLGGLAYLEASIPSAFTVQARACERLGIANGRYYTEHLHIDTFHRKEMQVAIREYESAHGLDPTRLWTGALLVSELIGTAFEAAVERAREAA
;
A
#
# COMPACT_ATOMS: atom_id res chain seq x y z
N MET A 1 21.09 -23.12 9.22
CA MET A 1 21.28 -22.04 10.21
C MET A 1 20.65 -20.78 9.64
N ARG A 2 19.45 -20.40 10.10
CA ARG A 2 18.84 -19.11 9.70
C ARG A 2 19.65 -18.01 10.36
N THR A 3 20.31 -17.17 9.58
CA THR A 3 20.84 -15.90 10.09
C THR A 3 19.67 -15.12 10.66
N ALA A 4 19.81 -14.61 11.89
CA ALA A 4 18.84 -13.70 12.47
C ALA A 4 18.62 -12.55 11.48
N PRO A 5 17.37 -12.08 11.26
CA PRO A 5 17.13 -10.93 10.42
C PRO A 5 17.97 -9.77 10.98
N THR A 6 18.82 -9.21 10.14
CA THR A 6 19.49 -7.95 10.46
C THR A 6 18.40 -6.92 10.73
N ASP A 7 18.55 -6.15 11.79
CA ASP A 7 17.67 -5.02 12.11
C ASP A 7 17.81 -3.98 11.00
N SER A 8 16.99 -4.12 9.94
CA SER A 8 17.11 -3.33 8.73
C SER A 8 16.68 -1.88 8.96
N ASP A 9 17.19 -0.97 8.16
CA ASP A 9 16.79 0.43 8.19
C ASP A 9 15.27 0.59 7.96
N LEU A 10 14.67 -0.19 7.05
CA LEU A 10 13.24 -0.11 6.75
C LEU A 10 12.39 -0.66 7.90
N LYS A 11 12.75 -1.79 8.50
CA LYS A 11 12.06 -2.27 9.70
C LYS A 11 12.13 -1.24 10.84
N ARG A 12 13.32 -0.64 11.09
CA ARG A 12 13.45 0.41 12.11
C ARG A 12 12.59 1.62 11.78
N LEU A 13 12.54 2.03 10.51
CA LEU A 13 11.71 3.13 10.03
C LEU A 13 10.22 2.86 10.33
N PHE A 14 9.72 1.65 10.04
CA PHE A 14 8.35 1.26 10.34
C PHE A 14 8.04 1.36 11.84
N VAL A 15 8.91 0.83 12.70
CA VAL A 15 8.75 0.90 14.15
C VAL A 15 8.78 2.36 14.65
N HIS A 16 9.70 3.18 14.13
CA HIS A 16 9.79 4.59 14.48
C HIS A 16 8.56 5.39 14.06
N ASN A 17 8.04 5.14 12.86
CA ASN A 17 6.83 5.80 12.36
C ASN A 17 5.57 5.50 13.19
N ARG A 18 5.58 4.41 13.93
CA ARG A 18 4.47 3.98 14.80
C ARG A 18 4.67 4.26 16.28
N SER A 19 5.76 4.91 16.64
CA SER A 19 6.09 5.29 18.02
C SER A 19 6.02 6.81 18.21
N LEU A 20 6.07 7.25 19.48
CA LEU A 20 6.27 8.67 19.79
C LEU A 20 7.75 9.01 19.58
N PRO A 21 8.12 9.82 18.58
CA PRO A 21 9.50 10.08 18.26
C PRO A 21 10.14 11.08 19.25
N ASP A 22 11.35 10.80 19.68
CA ASP A 22 12.26 11.81 20.25
C ASP A 22 13.15 12.44 19.14
N VAL A 23 14.01 13.36 19.51
CA VAL A 23 14.90 14.06 18.55
C VAL A 23 15.85 13.09 17.83
N ARG A 24 16.30 12.02 18.49
CA ARG A 24 17.20 11.03 17.87
C ARG A 24 16.44 10.16 16.88
N THR A 25 15.25 9.74 17.25
CA THR A 25 14.33 8.99 16.37
C THR A 25 14.02 9.80 15.12
N LEU A 26 13.69 11.09 15.25
CA LEU A 26 13.43 11.98 14.10
C LEU A 26 14.65 12.12 13.18
N ALA A 27 15.85 12.24 13.74
CA ALA A 27 17.08 12.33 12.96
C ALA A 27 17.38 11.00 12.19
N GLU A 28 17.06 9.87 12.82
CA GLU A 28 17.21 8.57 12.17
C GLU A 28 16.19 8.37 11.05
N ILE A 29 14.91 8.71 11.27
CA ILE A 29 13.87 8.72 10.24
C ILE A 29 14.33 9.56 9.02
N GLU A 30 14.76 10.81 9.27
CA GLU A 30 15.22 11.70 8.20
C GLU A 30 16.41 11.11 7.41
N ARG A 31 17.37 10.49 8.10
CA ARG A 31 18.50 9.83 7.46
C ARG A 31 18.05 8.70 6.54
N ILE A 32 17.23 7.78 7.06
CA ILE A 32 16.76 6.60 6.31
C ILE A 32 15.94 7.06 5.10
N GLU A 33 14.99 7.97 5.29
CA GLU A 33 14.14 8.46 4.22
C GLU A 33 14.92 9.19 3.13
N ARG A 34 15.91 10.01 3.50
CA ARG A 34 16.77 10.70 2.54
C ARG A 34 17.54 9.70 1.67
N ASP A 35 18.13 8.69 2.30
CA ASP A 35 19.00 7.73 1.64
C ASP A 35 18.20 6.69 0.80
N TRP A 36 16.90 6.58 1.04
CA TRP A 36 16.02 5.65 0.36
C TRP A 36 14.94 6.36 -0.48
N VAL A 37 13.82 6.81 0.13
CA VAL A 37 12.63 7.25 -0.62
C VAL A 37 12.84 8.59 -1.32
N VAL A 38 13.52 9.54 -0.68
CA VAL A 38 13.81 10.86 -1.29
C VAL A 38 14.72 10.70 -2.52
N ALA A 39 15.74 9.85 -2.43
CA ALA A 39 16.62 9.53 -3.57
C ALA A 39 15.82 8.82 -4.69
N ARG A 40 14.89 7.93 -4.33
CA ARG A 40 14.03 7.24 -5.30
C ARG A 40 13.09 8.20 -6.03
N VAL A 41 12.43 9.10 -5.31
CA VAL A 41 11.54 10.12 -5.87
C VAL A 41 12.33 11.03 -6.83
N ALA A 42 13.51 11.53 -6.42
CA ALA A 42 14.34 12.35 -7.27
C ALA A 42 14.74 11.63 -8.57
N HIS A 43 15.07 10.34 -8.49
CA HIS A 43 15.36 9.53 -9.67
C HIS A 43 14.15 9.38 -10.59
N LEU A 44 12.95 9.12 -10.03
CA LEU A 44 11.71 9.02 -10.82
C LEU A 44 11.36 10.36 -11.48
N GLU A 45 11.48 11.48 -10.79
CA GLU A 45 11.24 12.82 -11.35
C GLU A 45 12.22 13.16 -12.49
N GLU A 46 13.48 12.71 -12.39
CA GLU A 46 14.49 12.92 -13.43
C GLU A 46 14.27 12.03 -14.67
N THR A 47 13.86 10.80 -14.48
CA THR A 47 13.77 9.79 -15.55
C THR A 47 12.41 9.69 -16.21
N THR A 48 11.35 10.17 -15.55
CA THR A 48 9.99 10.09 -16.04
C THR A 48 9.66 11.28 -16.94
N PRO A 49 9.08 11.07 -18.14
CA PRO A 49 8.64 12.16 -18.98
C PRO A 49 7.63 13.06 -18.26
N PRO A 50 7.77 14.40 -18.32
CA PRO A 50 6.86 15.30 -17.64
C PRO A 50 5.46 15.24 -18.28
N LEU A 51 4.43 15.29 -17.43
CA LEU A 51 3.05 15.39 -17.85
C LEU A 51 2.58 16.85 -17.83
N ALA A 52 1.80 17.25 -18.83
CA ALA A 52 1.37 18.64 -18.98
C ALA A 52 0.05 18.97 -18.27
N SER A 53 -0.79 17.96 -18.01
CA SER A 53 -2.12 18.16 -17.47
C SER A 53 -2.60 16.98 -16.63
N ARG A 54 -3.64 17.21 -15.83
CA ARG A 54 -4.36 16.15 -15.13
C ARG A 54 -4.97 15.10 -16.09
N ALA A 55 -5.35 15.52 -17.30
CA ALA A 55 -5.85 14.58 -18.30
C ALA A 55 -4.76 13.62 -18.79
N ASP A 56 -3.53 14.12 -18.97
CA ASP A 56 -2.38 13.29 -19.35
C ASP A 56 -2.04 12.30 -18.21
N TRP A 57 -2.14 12.74 -16.96
CA TRP A 57 -1.95 11.88 -15.81
C TRP A 57 -3.01 10.76 -15.74
N VAL A 58 -4.30 11.08 -15.97
CA VAL A 58 -5.37 10.08 -16.01
C VAL A 58 -5.09 9.04 -17.10
N ALA A 59 -4.70 9.47 -18.30
CA ALA A 59 -4.36 8.55 -19.39
C ALA A 59 -3.16 7.65 -19.04
N ALA A 60 -2.10 8.24 -18.47
CA ALA A 60 -0.92 7.48 -18.04
C ALA A 60 -1.24 6.45 -16.94
N LEU A 61 -2.11 6.81 -15.99
CA LEU A 61 -2.56 5.90 -14.94
C LEU A 61 -3.40 4.75 -15.54
N GLU A 62 -4.30 5.05 -16.46
CA GLU A 62 -5.11 4.01 -17.13
C GLU A 62 -4.24 3.04 -17.95
N ASP A 63 -3.23 3.56 -18.65
CA ASP A 63 -2.27 2.73 -19.39
C ASP A 63 -1.43 1.83 -18.45
N LEU A 64 -1.02 2.34 -17.29
CA LEU A 64 -0.30 1.57 -16.28
C LEU A 64 -1.19 0.42 -15.75
N LEU A 65 -2.40 0.77 -15.30
CA LEU A 65 -3.36 -0.21 -14.77
C LEU A 65 -3.75 -1.27 -15.80
N ALA A 66 -3.89 -0.89 -17.07
CA ALA A 66 -4.17 -1.83 -18.15
C ALA A 66 -3.04 -2.86 -18.31
N LYS A 67 -1.78 -2.42 -18.29
CA LYS A 67 -0.61 -3.30 -18.33
C LYS A 67 -0.54 -4.23 -17.13
N GLU A 68 -0.74 -3.69 -15.93
CA GLU A 68 -0.72 -4.48 -14.69
C GLU A 68 -1.86 -5.50 -14.63
N SER A 69 -3.03 -5.19 -15.22
CA SER A 69 -4.17 -6.11 -15.30
C SER A 69 -3.92 -7.35 -16.15
N GLU A 70 -2.88 -7.36 -17.00
CA GLU A 70 -2.43 -8.57 -17.72
C GLU A 70 -1.89 -9.63 -16.75
N GLY A 71 -1.56 -9.21 -15.51
CA GLY A 71 -1.10 -10.05 -14.42
C GLY A 71 0.35 -10.48 -14.57
N THR A 72 0.96 -10.84 -13.45
CA THR A 72 2.35 -11.30 -13.37
C THR A 72 2.43 -12.84 -13.28
N PRO A 73 3.58 -13.46 -13.58
CA PRO A 73 3.81 -14.88 -13.31
C PRO A 73 3.58 -15.24 -11.84
N ALA A 74 3.99 -14.38 -10.90
CA ALA A 74 3.76 -14.56 -9.47
C ALA A 74 2.26 -14.58 -9.13
N GLY A 75 1.49 -13.63 -9.68
CA GLY A 75 0.05 -13.58 -9.49
C GLY A 75 -0.66 -14.83 -10.04
N ARG A 76 -0.33 -15.25 -11.25
CA ARG A 76 -0.89 -16.49 -11.83
C ARG A 76 -0.55 -17.70 -10.97
N TYR A 77 0.70 -17.83 -10.54
CA TYR A 77 1.10 -18.92 -9.66
C TYR A 77 0.30 -18.93 -8.35
N LEU A 78 0.15 -17.78 -7.69
CA LEU A 78 -0.60 -17.69 -6.44
C LEU A 78 -2.07 -18.11 -6.64
N ALA A 79 -2.72 -17.61 -7.69
CA ALA A 79 -4.13 -17.89 -7.97
C ALA A 79 -4.38 -19.37 -8.34
N GLU A 80 -3.49 -19.99 -9.11
CA GLU A 80 -3.77 -21.26 -9.80
C GLU A 80 -3.03 -22.46 -9.19
N GLU A 81 -1.83 -22.28 -8.65
CA GLU A 81 -0.94 -23.38 -8.29
C GLU A 81 -0.56 -23.42 -6.80
N ALA A 82 -0.48 -22.27 -6.13
CA ALA A 82 0.03 -22.20 -4.76
C ALA A 82 -0.74 -23.10 -3.79
N THR A 83 -0.01 -23.74 -2.88
CA THR A 83 -0.58 -24.52 -1.78
C THR A 83 -1.13 -23.62 -0.69
N ILE A 84 -1.94 -24.18 0.23
CA ILE A 84 -2.44 -23.42 1.38
C ILE A 84 -1.29 -22.89 2.26
N GLY A 85 -0.19 -23.65 2.41
CA GLY A 85 0.99 -23.20 3.14
C GLY A 85 1.66 -21.99 2.49
N GLN A 86 1.74 -21.96 1.17
CA GLN A 86 2.30 -20.83 0.43
C GLN A 86 1.39 -19.59 0.47
N MET A 87 0.06 -19.77 0.36
CA MET A 87 -0.89 -18.68 0.57
C MET A 87 -0.81 -18.14 2.00
N THR A 88 -0.71 -19.04 3.00
CA THR A 88 -0.50 -18.66 4.41
C THR A 88 0.78 -17.84 4.60
N TYR A 89 1.86 -18.18 3.88
CA TYR A 89 3.09 -17.39 3.90
C TYR A 89 2.88 -15.98 3.37
N VAL A 90 2.23 -15.83 2.21
CA VAL A 90 1.94 -14.51 1.61
C VAL A 90 1.04 -13.68 2.53
N VAL A 91 -0.01 -14.27 3.10
CA VAL A 91 -0.85 -13.59 4.10
C VAL A 91 -0.02 -13.15 5.31
N ALA A 92 0.87 -13.99 5.81
CA ALA A 92 1.72 -13.64 6.94
C ALA A 92 2.74 -12.53 6.61
N GLU A 93 3.21 -12.45 5.37
CA GLU A 93 4.13 -11.41 4.89
C GLU A 93 3.46 -10.04 4.88
N PHE A 94 2.20 -9.96 4.44
CA PHE A 94 1.41 -8.72 4.40
C PHE A 94 0.61 -8.46 5.69
N ALA A 95 0.84 -9.22 6.78
CA ALA A 95 0.12 -8.99 8.02
C ALA A 95 0.38 -7.60 8.64
N PRO A 96 1.57 -6.99 8.57
CA PRO A 96 1.75 -5.61 9.05
C PRO A 96 0.89 -4.61 8.29
N ASP A 97 0.65 -4.82 7.00
CA ASP A 97 -0.27 -4.00 6.19
C ASP A 97 -1.71 -4.18 6.65
N GLY A 98 -2.25 -5.38 6.53
CA GLY A 98 -3.66 -5.64 6.84
C GLY A 98 -4.06 -5.38 8.30
N LEU A 99 -3.13 -5.50 9.26
CA LEU A 99 -3.37 -5.16 10.66
C LEU A 99 -3.34 -3.66 10.95
N THR A 100 -2.70 -2.86 10.08
CA THR A 100 -2.53 -1.41 10.28
C THR A 100 -3.15 -0.56 9.18
N GLU A 101 -3.96 -1.15 8.35
CA GLU A 101 -4.56 -0.58 7.15
C GLU A 101 -5.17 0.79 7.37
N ALA A 102 -4.88 1.70 6.46
CA ALA A 102 -5.31 3.10 6.43
C ALA A 102 -4.87 3.99 7.61
N GLN A 103 -4.24 3.43 8.67
CA GLN A 103 -3.78 4.23 9.81
C GLN A 103 -2.74 5.29 9.43
N ASN A 104 -1.91 4.99 8.44
CA ASN A 104 -0.87 5.87 7.93
C ASN A 104 -1.39 6.99 7.00
N PHE A 105 -2.70 7.01 6.66
CA PHE A 105 -3.30 8.06 5.83
C PHE A 105 -3.75 9.29 6.64
N PHE A 106 -4.05 9.14 7.94
CA PHE A 106 -4.53 10.24 8.78
C PHE A 106 -3.64 11.49 8.76
N PRO A 107 -2.31 11.41 8.79
CA PRO A 107 -1.46 12.60 8.81
C PRO A 107 -1.56 13.46 7.54
N ALA A 108 -2.06 12.93 6.43
CA ALA A 108 -2.29 13.70 5.21
C ALA A 108 -3.47 14.68 5.33
N ILE A 109 -4.46 14.38 6.18
CA ILE A 109 -5.71 15.14 6.27
C ILE A 109 -5.47 16.63 6.51
N PRO A 110 -4.74 17.09 7.55
CA PRO A 110 -4.52 18.51 7.79
C PRO A 110 -3.66 19.21 6.72
N ARG A 111 -3.04 18.46 5.82
CA ARG A 111 -2.18 18.98 4.75
C ARG A 111 -2.93 19.26 3.45
N LEU A 112 -4.18 18.82 3.33
CA LEU A 112 -5.04 18.96 2.16
C LEU A 112 -6.01 20.13 2.32
N PRO A 113 -6.49 20.76 1.23
CA PRO A 113 -7.60 21.71 1.31
C PRO A 113 -8.89 21.01 1.73
N LEU A 114 -9.77 21.70 2.44
CA LEU A 114 -10.94 21.11 3.13
C LEU A 114 -11.80 20.19 2.24
N ARG A 115 -12.01 20.53 0.98
CA ARG A 115 -12.82 19.69 0.07
C ARG A 115 -12.10 18.40 -0.31
N ALA A 116 -10.77 18.46 -0.52
CA ALA A 116 -9.95 17.27 -0.75
C ALA A 116 -9.86 16.40 0.52
N GLN A 117 -9.79 17.02 1.72
CA GLN A 117 -9.90 16.28 2.99
C GLN A 117 -11.15 15.42 3.04
N MET A 118 -12.32 15.99 2.64
CA MET A 118 -13.59 15.25 2.70
C MET A 118 -13.61 14.04 1.77
N ALA A 119 -12.96 14.11 0.62
CA ALA A 119 -12.85 12.99 -0.30
C ALA A 119 -11.94 11.88 0.27
N VAL A 120 -10.74 12.22 0.75
CA VAL A 120 -9.82 11.26 1.39
C VAL A 120 -10.43 10.67 2.68
N MET A 121 -11.15 11.49 3.47
CA MET A 121 -11.83 11.00 4.67
C MET A 121 -12.91 9.97 4.36
N ARG A 122 -13.60 10.03 3.20
CA ARG A 122 -14.56 8.97 2.83
C ARG A 122 -13.85 7.64 2.60
N VAL A 123 -12.71 7.64 1.92
CA VAL A 123 -11.87 6.44 1.80
C VAL A 123 -11.53 5.91 3.20
N ILE A 124 -10.94 6.74 4.06
CA ILE A 124 -10.57 6.32 5.43
C ILE A 124 -11.77 5.80 6.22
N ILE A 125 -12.93 6.46 6.17
CA ILE A 125 -14.12 6.04 6.90
C ILE A 125 -14.58 4.65 6.45
N ASP A 126 -14.54 4.37 5.16
CA ASP A 126 -14.92 3.07 4.60
C ASP A 126 -13.90 1.99 5.03
N GLU A 127 -12.58 2.27 5.01
CA GLU A 127 -11.53 1.38 5.52
C GLU A 127 -11.77 0.97 6.99
N PHE A 128 -12.30 1.88 7.80
CA PHE A 128 -12.69 1.61 9.18
C PHE A 128 -14.15 1.09 9.32
N GLY A 129 -14.74 0.59 8.22
CA GLY A 129 -16.06 -0.03 8.21
C GLY A 129 -17.20 0.91 8.64
N CYS A 130 -17.06 2.22 8.35
CA CYS A 130 -17.97 3.26 8.84
C CYS A 130 -18.16 3.24 10.37
N GLY A 131 -17.14 2.82 11.13
CA GLY A 131 -17.19 2.65 12.58
C GLY A 131 -17.77 1.31 13.05
N ASN A 132 -18.11 0.41 12.15
CA ASN A 132 -18.51 -0.95 12.47
C ASN A 132 -17.29 -1.88 12.46
N LEU A 133 -16.85 -2.33 13.64
CA LEU A 133 -15.68 -3.19 13.80
C LEU A 133 -15.72 -4.42 12.88
N GLN A 134 -16.88 -5.05 12.69
CA GLN A 134 -17.00 -6.28 11.89
C GLN A 134 -16.87 -6.03 10.37
N GLN A 135 -16.86 -4.78 9.96
CA GLN A 135 -16.68 -4.34 8.58
C GLN A 135 -15.34 -3.62 8.35
N ALA A 136 -14.63 -3.26 9.43
CA ALA A 136 -13.30 -2.67 9.31
C ALA A 136 -12.34 -3.66 8.64
N HIS A 137 -11.60 -3.19 7.64
CA HIS A 137 -10.73 -4.06 6.83
C HIS A 137 -9.66 -4.75 7.68
N SER A 138 -9.08 -4.06 8.65
CA SER A 138 -8.16 -4.69 9.61
C SER A 138 -8.81 -5.82 10.42
N GLN A 139 -10.12 -5.72 10.77
CA GLN A 139 -10.82 -6.83 11.41
C GLN A 139 -11.10 -8.00 10.45
N LEU A 140 -11.39 -7.70 9.19
CA LEU A 140 -11.52 -8.76 8.17
C LEU A 140 -10.20 -9.50 7.99
N TYR A 141 -9.07 -8.78 8.05
CA TYR A 141 -7.74 -9.39 8.01
C TYR A 141 -7.45 -10.24 9.25
N VAL A 142 -7.79 -9.78 10.45
CA VAL A 142 -7.71 -10.57 11.69
C VAL A 142 -8.48 -11.90 11.56
N ASN A 143 -9.67 -11.88 10.96
CA ASN A 143 -10.46 -13.08 10.74
C ASN A 143 -9.77 -14.07 9.77
N LEU A 144 -9.11 -13.55 8.72
CA LEU A 144 -8.30 -14.34 7.80
C LEU A 144 -7.08 -14.98 8.50
N LEU A 145 -6.35 -14.19 9.29
CA LEU A 145 -5.23 -14.69 10.10
C LEU A 145 -5.67 -15.81 11.05
N ALA A 146 -6.79 -15.62 11.76
CA ALA A 146 -7.35 -16.60 12.68
C ALA A 146 -7.69 -17.93 11.99
N GLU A 147 -8.31 -17.90 10.81
CA GLU A 147 -8.63 -19.10 10.03
C GLU A 147 -7.36 -19.85 9.60
N LEU A 148 -6.32 -19.12 9.23
CA LEU A 148 -5.04 -19.70 8.81
C LEU A 148 -4.15 -20.14 10.00
N GLY A 149 -4.61 -19.99 11.25
CA GLY A 149 -3.86 -20.35 12.45
C GLY A 149 -2.63 -19.46 12.69
N LEU A 150 -2.65 -18.22 12.18
CA LEU A 150 -1.59 -17.24 12.31
C LEU A 150 -1.78 -16.35 13.55
N PRO A 151 -0.71 -15.78 14.12
CA PRO A 151 -0.81 -14.78 15.19
C PRO A 151 -1.69 -13.60 14.80
N LEU A 152 -2.40 -13.01 15.77
CA LEU A 152 -3.31 -11.88 15.52
C LEU A 152 -2.69 -10.53 15.88
N GLU A 153 -1.51 -10.53 16.49
CA GLU A 153 -0.83 -9.33 16.98
C GLU A 153 0.31 -8.93 16.03
N LEU A 154 0.41 -7.62 15.75
CA LEU A 154 1.40 -7.05 14.84
C LEU A 154 2.84 -7.46 15.20
N ASP A 155 3.18 -7.45 16.49
CA ASP A 155 4.54 -7.73 16.97
C ASP A 155 5.07 -9.11 16.54
N ALA A 156 4.19 -10.08 16.31
CA ALA A 156 4.57 -11.41 15.83
C ALA A 156 5.15 -11.41 14.41
N TYR A 157 4.95 -10.34 13.67
CA TYR A 157 5.36 -10.22 12.27
C TYR A 157 6.61 -9.36 12.06
N LEU A 158 6.95 -8.48 13.02
CA LEU A 158 8.02 -7.49 12.83
C LEU A 158 9.39 -8.11 12.48
N ASP A 159 9.70 -9.30 13.00
CA ASP A 159 10.98 -9.97 12.74
C ASP A 159 10.98 -10.88 11.50
N ARG A 160 9.84 -11.04 10.84
CA ARG A 160 9.72 -11.96 9.70
C ARG A 160 9.33 -11.28 8.39
N THR A 161 8.79 -10.07 8.47
CA THR A 161 8.43 -9.26 7.32
C THR A 161 9.68 -8.78 6.58
N SER A 162 9.64 -8.83 5.27
CA SER A 162 10.76 -8.46 4.41
C SER A 162 10.93 -6.96 4.25
N ASP A 163 12.12 -6.54 3.82
CA ASP A 163 12.40 -5.14 3.52
C ASP A 163 11.55 -4.60 2.37
N GLU A 164 11.20 -5.44 1.40
CA GLU A 164 10.34 -5.05 0.28
C GLU A 164 8.93 -4.70 0.78
N THR A 165 8.40 -5.47 1.72
CA THR A 165 7.10 -5.18 2.33
C THR A 165 7.18 -3.94 3.23
N TYR A 166 8.24 -3.78 4.02
CA TYR A 166 8.46 -2.56 4.79
C TYR A 166 8.57 -1.32 3.90
N ALA A 167 9.26 -1.41 2.76
CA ALA A 167 9.35 -0.30 1.81
C ALA A 167 7.97 0.15 1.33
N PHE A 168 7.08 -0.78 1.00
CA PHE A 168 5.70 -0.47 0.65
C PHE A 168 4.92 0.20 1.79
N LEU A 169 5.09 -0.27 3.03
CA LEU A 169 4.42 0.31 4.19
C LEU A 169 4.95 1.71 4.55
N ASP A 170 6.28 1.85 4.55
CA ASP A 170 6.96 3.07 4.99
C ASP A 170 6.78 4.23 4.01
N VAL A 171 6.59 3.94 2.72
CA VAL A 171 6.37 5.01 1.73
C VAL A 171 5.16 5.86 2.08
N PHE A 172 4.08 5.27 2.60
CA PHE A 172 2.89 6.04 2.99
C PHE A 172 3.11 6.92 4.23
N TYR A 173 3.95 6.51 5.19
CA TYR A 173 4.35 7.39 6.28
C TYR A 173 5.13 8.61 5.77
N TRP A 174 6.04 8.41 4.83
CA TRP A 174 6.74 9.52 4.19
C TRP A 174 5.79 10.41 3.39
N LEU A 175 4.97 9.84 2.51
CA LEU A 175 4.01 10.57 1.67
C LEU A 175 3.05 11.44 2.49
N THR A 176 2.58 10.93 3.62
CA THR A 176 1.57 11.60 4.45
C THR A 176 2.15 12.62 5.42
N GLN A 177 3.35 12.39 5.95
CA GLN A 177 3.92 13.19 7.02
C GLN A 177 5.03 14.13 6.55
N ARG A 178 5.90 13.71 5.62
CA ARG A 178 7.18 14.38 5.35
C ARG A 178 7.43 14.73 3.87
N ALA A 179 6.72 14.10 2.94
CA ALA A 179 6.82 14.48 1.52
C ALA A 179 6.50 15.99 1.37
N PRO A 180 7.35 16.75 0.66
CA PRO A 180 7.17 18.20 0.55
C PRO A 180 5.94 18.58 -0.28
N HIS A 181 5.51 17.70 -1.18
CA HIS A 181 4.43 17.93 -2.12
C HIS A 181 3.33 16.88 -1.96
N MET A 182 2.10 17.33 -1.73
CA MET A 182 0.94 16.44 -1.53
C MET A 182 0.52 15.73 -2.80
N GLU A 183 0.95 16.20 -3.95
CA GLU A 183 0.73 15.53 -5.24
C GLU A 183 1.31 14.10 -5.22
N HIS A 184 2.47 13.86 -4.59
CA HIS A 184 3.02 12.52 -4.47
C HIS A 184 2.08 11.58 -3.68
N PHE A 185 1.51 12.06 -2.57
CA PHE A 185 0.53 11.29 -1.79
C PHE A 185 -0.75 11.05 -2.60
N LEU A 186 -1.31 12.11 -3.20
CA LEU A 186 -2.55 12.00 -3.97
C LEU A 186 -2.40 11.04 -5.16
N GLY A 187 -1.25 11.09 -5.84
CA GLY A 187 -0.95 10.18 -6.95
C GLY A 187 -0.74 8.74 -6.48
N GLY A 188 0.01 8.55 -5.41
CA GLY A 188 0.26 7.23 -4.83
C GLY A 188 -1.00 6.56 -4.30
N LEU A 189 -1.84 7.29 -3.55
CA LEU A 189 -3.11 6.75 -3.06
C LEU A 189 -4.11 6.51 -4.21
N ALA A 190 -4.19 7.42 -5.18
CA ALA A 190 -5.06 7.22 -6.33
C ALA A 190 -4.68 5.98 -7.17
N TYR A 191 -3.38 5.70 -7.30
CA TYR A 191 -2.90 4.46 -7.91
C TYR A 191 -3.30 3.24 -7.05
N LEU A 192 -3.04 3.27 -5.75
CA LEU A 192 -3.36 2.17 -4.85
C LEU A 192 -4.85 1.79 -4.97
N GLU A 193 -5.76 2.73 -4.77
CA GLU A 193 -7.22 2.53 -4.85
C GLU A 193 -7.70 2.05 -6.23
N ALA A 194 -6.97 2.39 -7.29
CA ALA A 194 -7.33 1.98 -8.63
C ALA A 194 -6.76 0.59 -9.02
N SER A 195 -5.67 0.16 -8.40
CA SER A 195 -4.97 -1.10 -8.70
C SER A 195 -5.49 -2.29 -7.89
N ILE A 196 -5.95 -2.07 -6.66
CA ILE A 196 -6.39 -3.12 -5.73
C ILE A 196 -7.45 -4.06 -6.32
N PRO A 197 -8.51 -3.60 -7.03
CA PRO A 197 -9.50 -4.53 -7.57
C PRO A 197 -8.91 -5.60 -8.50
N SER A 198 -7.93 -5.21 -9.33
CA SER A 198 -7.22 -6.17 -10.20
C SER A 198 -6.28 -7.08 -9.39
N ALA A 199 -5.47 -6.49 -8.52
CA ALA A 199 -4.50 -7.21 -7.70
C ALA A 199 -5.19 -8.23 -6.78
N PHE A 200 -6.22 -7.80 -6.02
CA PHE A 200 -6.89 -8.66 -5.04
C PHE A 200 -7.76 -9.76 -5.66
N THR A 201 -8.10 -9.66 -6.93
CA THR A 201 -8.71 -10.78 -7.69
C THR A 201 -7.82 -12.04 -7.64
N VAL A 202 -6.49 -11.87 -7.62
CA VAL A 202 -5.54 -12.98 -7.52
C VAL A 202 -5.66 -13.70 -6.18
N GLN A 203 -5.64 -12.96 -5.06
CA GLN A 203 -5.76 -13.52 -3.72
C GLN A 203 -7.16 -14.08 -3.47
N ALA A 204 -8.21 -13.41 -3.95
CA ALA A 204 -9.59 -13.91 -3.85
C ALA A 204 -9.75 -15.27 -4.55
N ARG A 205 -9.22 -15.44 -5.76
CA ARG A 205 -9.22 -16.71 -6.48
C ARG A 205 -8.42 -17.79 -5.76
N ALA A 206 -7.26 -17.44 -5.20
CA ALA A 206 -6.47 -18.36 -4.39
C ALA A 206 -7.26 -18.83 -3.15
N CYS A 207 -7.92 -17.91 -2.43
CA CYS A 207 -8.77 -18.24 -1.28
C CYS A 207 -9.91 -19.18 -1.68
N GLU A 208 -10.62 -18.88 -2.76
CA GLU A 208 -11.71 -19.73 -3.26
C GLU A 208 -11.21 -21.13 -3.59
N ARG A 209 -10.14 -21.26 -4.37
CA ARG A 209 -9.55 -22.54 -4.77
C ARG A 209 -9.06 -23.36 -3.57
N LEU A 210 -8.53 -22.71 -2.55
CA LEU A 210 -7.97 -23.36 -1.35
C LEU A 210 -9.02 -23.61 -0.26
N GLY A 211 -10.27 -23.15 -0.43
CA GLY A 211 -11.34 -23.30 0.55
C GLY A 211 -11.19 -22.41 1.79
N ILE A 212 -10.52 -21.26 1.64
CA ILE A 212 -10.36 -20.27 2.72
C ILE A 212 -11.63 -19.43 2.80
N ALA A 213 -12.41 -19.58 3.87
CA ALA A 213 -13.73 -18.97 4.00
C ALA A 213 -13.66 -17.45 4.30
N ASN A 214 -12.65 -17.00 5.05
CA ASN A 214 -12.45 -15.58 5.40
C ASN A 214 -11.65 -14.79 4.32
N GLY A 215 -11.68 -15.24 3.07
CA GLY A 215 -11.20 -14.44 1.93
C GLY A 215 -12.00 -13.15 1.68
N ARG A 216 -12.99 -12.86 2.55
CA ARG A 216 -13.80 -11.64 2.48
C ARG A 216 -12.96 -10.36 2.53
N TYR A 217 -11.83 -10.34 3.22
CA TYR A 217 -10.89 -9.24 3.19
C TYR A 217 -10.60 -8.81 1.74
N TYR A 218 -10.23 -9.74 0.87
CA TYR A 218 -9.93 -9.44 -0.53
C TYR A 218 -11.19 -9.09 -1.35
N THR A 219 -12.31 -9.79 -1.13
CA THR A 219 -13.53 -9.56 -1.92
C THR A 219 -14.26 -8.27 -1.54
N GLU A 220 -14.11 -7.76 -0.32
CA GLU A 220 -14.65 -6.46 0.08
C GLU A 220 -14.00 -5.33 -0.75
N HIS A 221 -12.69 -5.34 -0.90
CA HIS A 221 -11.94 -4.37 -1.70
C HIS A 221 -12.34 -4.38 -3.19
N LEU A 222 -12.69 -5.53 -3.77
CA LEU A 222 -13.19 -5.58 -5.15
C LEU A 222 -14.45 -4.73 -5.36
N HIS A 223 -15.18 -4.46 -4.30
CA HIS A 223 -16.43 -3.71 -4.33
C HIS A 223 -16.21 -2.23 -4.03
N ILE A 224 -15.54 -1.93 -2.91
CA ILE A 224 -15.47 -0.58 -2.36
C ILE A 224 -14.53 0.32 -3.18
N ASP A 225 -13.45 -0.20 -3.72
CA ASP A 225 -12.42 0.58 -4.40
C ASP A 225 -12.90 1.22 -5.71
N THR A 226 -14.01 0.75 -6.27
CA THR A 226 -14.68 1.47 -7.37
C THR A 226 -15.21 2.85 -6.93
N PHE A 227 -15.54 3.02 -5.64
CA PHE A 227 -15.94 4.30 -5.05
C PHE A 227 -14.70 5.08 -4.62
N HIS A 228 -13.71 4.45 -4.00
CA HIS A 228 -12.46 5.06 -3.58
C HIS A 228 -11.72 5.71 -4.76
N ARG A 229 -11.63 5.01 -5.90
CA ARG A 229 -11.08 5.60 -7.14
C ARG A 229 -11.77 6.91 -7.53
N LYS A 230 -13.10 7.02 -7.40
CA LYS A 230 -13.84 8.25 -7.67
C LYS A 230 -13.55 9.34 -6.65
N GLU A 231 -13.48 8.98 -5.37
CA GLU A 231 -13.15 9.93 -4.30
C GLU A 231 -11.73 10.48 -4.47
N MET A 232 -10.77 9.66 -4.90
CA MET A 232 -9.41 10.14 -5.20
C MET A 232 -9.39 11.10 -6.39
N GLN A 233 -10.20 10.87 -7.42
CA GLN A 233 -10.36 11.84 -8.51
C GLN A 233 -10.99 13.17 -8.04
N VAL A 234 -11.91 13.11 -7.07
CA VAL A 234 -12.46 14.31 -6.41
C VAL A 234 -11.36 15.00 -5.61
N ALA A 235 -10.60 14.28 -4.78
CA ALA A 235 -9.52 14.84 -3.96
C ALA A 235 -8.49 15.60 -4.81
N ILE A 236 -8.03 14.99 -5.93
CA ILE A 236 -7.07 15.60 -6.86
C ILE A 236 -7.65 16.87 -7.49
N ARG A 237 -8.89 16.83 -7.96
CA ARG A 237 -9.55 18.00 -8.59
C ARG A 237 -9.72 19.16 -7.60
N GLU A 238 -10.10 18.86 -6.37
CA GLU A 238 -10.27 19.89 -5.33
C GLU A 238 -8.92 20.45 -4.85
N TYR A 239 -7.87 19.62 -4.85
CA TYR A 239 -6.50 20.07 -4.61
C TYR A 239 -6.02 21.02 -5.73
N GLU A 240 -6.19 20.61 -6.99
CA GLU A 240 -5.87 21.40 -8.18
C GLU A 240 -6.57 22.79 -8.15
N SER A 241 -7.85 22.80 -7.78
CA SER A 241 -8.63 24.04 -7.69
C SER A 241 -8.11 25.01 -6.62
N ALA A 242 -7.54 24.50 -5.54
CA ALA A 242 -7.09 25.30 -4.40
C ALA A 242 -5.64 25.77 -4.53
N HIS A 243 -4.77 24.96 -5.11
CA HIS A 243 -3.31 25.15 -5.08
C HIS A 243 -2.64 25.11 -6.47
N GLY A 244 -3.36 24.73 -7.50
CA GLY A 244 -2.77 24.26 -8.74
C GLY A 244 -2.33 22.80 -8.61
N LEU A 245 -1.77 22.28 -9.70
CA LEU A 245 -1.37 20.88 -9.77
C LEU A 245 -0.09 20.72 -10.58
N ASP A 246 0.84 19.93 -10.07
CA ASP A 246 1.93 19.38 -10.83
C ASP A 246 1.61 17.91 -11.21
N PRO A 247 1.18 17.64 -12.46
CA PRO A 247 0.79 16.29 -12.87
C PRO A 247 1.97 15.32 -12.88
N THR A 248 3.20 15.81 -13.05
CA THR A 248 4.41 14.99 -13.01
C THR A 248 4.62 14.44 -11.61
N ARG A 249 4.42 15.24 -10.56
CA ARG A 249 4.50 14.76 -9.17
C ARG A 249 3.40 13.77 -8.81
N LEU A 250 2.16 13.98 -9.32
CA LEU A 250 1.12 12.94 -9.21
C LEU A 250 1.61 11.62 -9.81
N TRP A 251 2.22 11.70 -10.99
CA TRP A 251 2.70 10.53 -11.71
C TRP A 251 3.86 9.84 -10.98
N THR A 252 4.80 10.62 -10.46
CA THR A 252 5.89 10.12 -9.62
C THR A 252 5.36 9.36 -8.41
N GLY A 253 4.34 9.90 -7.73
CA GLY A 253 3.70 9.22 -6.59
C GLY A 253 3.05 7.89 -6.98
N ALA A 254 2.35 7.86 -8.11
CA ALA A 254 1.73 6.64 -8.65
C ALA A 254 2.78 5.57 -8.99
N LEU A 255 3.83 5.95 -9.72
CA LEU A 255 4.92 5.04 -10.09
C LEU A 255 5.65 4.50 -8.86
N LEU A 256 5.94 5.36 -7.88
CA LEU A 256 6.62 4.96 -6.65
C LEU A 256 5.84 3.86 -5.92
N VAL A 257 4.55 4.03 -5.74
CA VAL A 257 3.71 3.04 -5.04
C VAL A 257 3.55 1.78 -5.88
N SER A 258 3.37 1.89 -7.21
CA SER A 258 3.29 0.74 -8.13
C SER A 258 4.54 -0.14 -8.03
N GLU A 259 5.74 0.47 -8.11
CA GLU A 259 6.99 -0.27 -8.03
C GLU A 259 7.18 -0.96 -6.67
N LEU A 260 6.86 -0.29 -5.57
CA LEU A 260 7.07 -0.83 -4.23
C LEU A 260 6.11 -1.98 -3.91
N ILE A 261 4.82 -1.84 -4.21
CA ILE A 261 3.85 -2.90 -3.97
C ILE A 261 4.08 -4.10 -4.90
N GLY A 262 4.42 -3.85 -6.16
CA GLY A 262 4.76 -4.91 -7.12
C GLY A 262 5.98 -5.71 -6.66
N THR A 263 7.05 -5.02 -6.24
CA THR A 263 8.26 -5.66 -5.71
C THR A 263 7.97 -6.46 -4.44
N ALA A 264 7.18 -5.91 -3.51
CA ALA A 264 6.80 -6.61 -2.29
C ALA A 264 6.00 -7.89 -2.57
N PHE A 265 5.02 -7.80 -3.49
CA PHE A 265 4.19 -8.94 -3.86
C PHE A 265 5.01 -10.05 -4.55
N GLU A 266 5.82 -9.71 -5.53
CA GLU A 266 6.67 -10.68 -6.24
C GLU A 266 7.65 -11.37 -5.29
N ALA A 267 8.30 -10.62 -4.41
CA ALA A 267 9.20 -11.16 -3.41
C ALA A 267 8.50 -12.08 -2.40
N ALA A 268 7.28 -11.72 -1.97
CA ALA A 268 6.49 -12.56 -1.04
C ALA A 268 6.13 -13.91 -1.68
N VAL A 269 5.68 -13.90 -2.93
CA VAL A 269 5.31 -15.14 -3.64
C VAL A 269 6.54 -16.01 -3.91
N GLU A 270 7.68 -15.43 -4.31
CA GLU A 270 8.90 -16.20 -4.56
C GLU A 270 9.41 -16.86 -3.28
N ARG A 271 9.47 -16.12 -2.15
CA ARG A 271 9.84 -16.71 -0.85
C ARG A 271 8.86 -17.78 -0.39
N ALA A 272 7.56 -17.63 -0.68
CA ALA A 272 6.57 -18.67 -0.39
C ALA A 272 6.83 -19.94 -1.21
N ARG A 273 7.32 -19.83 -2.44
CA ARG A 273 7.70 -20.98 -3.28
C ARG A 273 8.94 -21.70 -2.76
N GLU A 274 9.91 -20.94 -2.26
CA GLU A 274 11.17 -21.49 -1.71
C GLU A 274 10.98 -22.16 -0.34
N ALA A 275 9.98 -21.73 0.44
CA ALA A 275 9.70 -22.21 1.78
C ALA A 275 8.90 -23.53 1.83
N ALA A 276 8.42 -24.03 0.68
CA ALA A 276 7.55 -25.22 0.54
C ALA A 276 8.37 -26.54 0.37
#